data_d5904d390eb44e4cccd075d615b54c77
#
_entry.id   d5904d390eb44e4cccd075d615b54c77
#
_cell.length_a   1.000
_cell.length_b   1.000
_cell.length_c   1.000
_cell.angle_alpha   90.00
_cell.angle_beta   90.00
_cell.angle_gamma   90.00
#
_symmetry.space_group_name_H-M   'P 1'
#
loop_
_entity.id
_entity.type
_entity.pdbx_description
1 polymer ?
#
loop_
_entity_poly.entity_id
_entity_poly.type
_entity_poly.pdbx_seq_one_letter_code
_entity_poly.pdbx_strand_id
1 'polypeptide(L)'
;MRSRARSRSGACSTVPGMTETEVIAEIGRRLAAAAPAGSQVVLFGSRARGGAGAGSDYDVLVIEPAVDNFAAESTRLRQELDDLRRPIDVVVVAEDVARRRAMVRGTVVDRALREGRVLAHT
;
A
#
# COMPACT_ATOMS: atom_id res chain seq x y z
N MET A 1 -8.34 6.95 -20.82
CA MET A 1 -8.37 7.10 -20.31
C MET A 1 -8.37 6.65 -19.79
N ARG A 2 -8.35 6.38 -20.27
CA ARG A 2 -8.26 6.16 -19.75
C ARG A 2 -8.23 5.58 -19.53
N SER A 3 -8.29 5.30 -19.92
CA SER A 3 -8.20 5.03 -19.64
C SER A 3 -8.30 4.31 -19.57
N ARG A 4 -8.42 4.19 -19.94
CA ARG A 4 -8.44 3.83 -19.83
C ARG A 4 -8.56 3.16 -19.93
N ALA A 5 -8.68 2.91 -20.45
CA ALA A 5 -8.72 2.67 -20.40
C ALA A 5 -8.81 1.99 -20.47
N ARG A 6 -8.87 1.70 -20.80
CA ARG A 6 -8.93 1.35 -20.73
C ARG A 6 -9.17 0.65 -20.82
N SER A 7 -9.25 0.38 -21.28
CA SER A 7 -9.45 0.11 -21.23
C SER A 7 -9.65 -0.67 -21.31
N ARG A 8 -9.77 -1.04 -21.64
CA ARG A 8 -10.03 -1.46 -21.67
C ARG A 8 -10.36 -2.34 -21.76
N SER A 9 -10.22 -2.65 -22.09
CA SER A 9 -10.78 -3.21 -22.15
C SER A 9 -11.00 -3.95 -21.91
N GLY A 10 -10.99 -4.24 -22.10
CA GLY A 10 -11.40 -4.60 -21.80
C GLY A 10 -11.36 -5.18 -21.09
N ALA A 11 -11.23 -5.23 -21.16
CA ALA A 11 -11.31 -5.49 -20.43
C ALA A 11 -11.00 -5.72 -19.60
N CYS A 12 -11.09 -5.73 -19.55
CA CYS A 12 -11.06 -5.86 -18.64
C CYS A 12 -10.36 -6.07 -17.83
N SER A 13 -10.13 -5.82 -17.69
CA SER A 13 -9.53 -6.07 -16.88
C SER A 13 -9.37 -6.72 -15.98
N THR A 14 -9.36 -7.22 -16.07
CA THR A 14 -9.38 -7.35 -14.92
C THR A 14 -8.83 -8.10 -13.89
N VAL A 15 -8.76 -7.80 -13.37
CA VAL A 15 -8.38 -7.87 -12.02
C VAL A 15 -8.68 -9.16 -11.32
N PRO A 16 -9.85 -9.81 -11.54
CA PRO A 16 -10.09 -11.10 -10.88
C PRO A 16 -9.08 -12.18 -11.23
N GLY A 17 -8.34 -12.01 -12.31
CA GLY A 17 -7.34 -12.99 -12.71
C GLY A 17 -5.96 -12.76 -12.15
N MET A 18 -5.75 -11.72 -11.33
CA MET A 18 -4.42 -11.43 -10.82
C MET A 18 -4.01 -12.37 -9.69
N THR A 19 -2.77 -12.82 -9.73
CA THR A 19 -2.19 -13.57 -8.60
C THR A 19 -1.89 -12.62 -7.46
N GLU A 20 -1.65 -13.18 -6.27
CA GLU A 20 -1.26 -12.38 -5.11
C GLU A 20 0.02 -11.60 -5.40
N THR A 21 1.00 -12.23 -6.05
CA THR A 21 2.25 -11.55 -6.41
C THR A 21 1.99 -10.35 -7.32
N GLU A 22 1.10 -10.52 -8.28
CA GLU A 22 0.76 -9.42 -9.19
C GLU A 22 0.03 -8.29 -8.47
N VAL A 23 -0.87 -8.64 -7.54
CA VAL A 23 -1.57 -7.62 -6.75
C VAL A 23 -0.60 -6.82 -5.91
N ILE A 24 0.34 -7.50 -5.24
CA ILE A 24 1.33 -6.83 -4.40
C ILE A 24 2.21 -5.91 -5.23
N ALA A 25 2.66 -6.38 -6.40
CA ALA A 25 3.48 -5.56 -7.29
C ALA A 25 2.72 -4.32 -7.76
N GLU A 26 1.44 -4.49 -8.06
CA GLU A 26 0.62 -3.38 -8.52
C GLU A 26 0.36 -2.36 -7.41
N ILE A 27 0.16 -2.83 -6.19
CA ILE A 27 0.02 -1.94 -5.03
C ILE A 27 1.27 -1.07 -4.89
N GLY A 28 2.43 -1.70 -4.92
CA GLY A 28 3.69 -0.97 -4.79
C GLY A 28 3.88 0.06 -5.89
N ARG A 29 3.60 -0.32 -7.13
CA ARG A 29 3.76 0.56 -8.28
C ARG A 29 2.83 1.77 -8.19
N ARG A 30 1.56 1.54 -7.87
CA ARG A 30 0.57 2.61 -7.83
C ARG A 30 0.82 3.57 -6.69
N LEU A 31 1.15 3.04 -5.52
CA LEU A 31 1.42 3.89 -4.36
C LEU A 31 2.71 4.69 -4.55
N ALA A 32 3.73 4.08 -5.15
CA ALA A 32 4.96 4.80 -5.46
C ALA A 32 4.70 5.95 -6.42
N ALA A 33 3.83 5.75 -7.40
CA ALA A 33 3.50 6.80 -8.36
C ALA A 33 2.68 7.92 -7.74
N ALA A 34 1.84 7.60 -6.75
CA ALA A 34 0.92 8.56 -6.15
C ALA A 34 1.51 9.29 -4.94
N ALA A 35 2.47 8.67 -4.25
CA ALA A 35 3.07 9.25 -3.06
C ALA A 35 4.14 10.27 -3.43
N PRO A 36 4.39 11.27 -2.58
CA PRO A 36 5.43 12.26 -2.87
C PRO A 36 6.82 11.64 -2.91
N ALA A 37 7.75 12.30 -3.56
CA ALA A 37 9.14 11.85 -3.62
C ALA A 37 9.70 11.71 -2.20
N GLY A 38 10.50 10.68 -1.98
CA GLY A 38 11.06 10.39 -0.66
C GLY A 38 10.18 9.49 0.20
N SER A 39 9.12 8.94 -0.37
CA SER A 39 8.23 8.05 0.38
C SER A 39 8.71 6.61 0.31
N GLN A 40 8.24 5.81 1.26
CA GLN A 40 8.53 4.39 1.33
C GLN A 40 7.20 3.63 1.50
N VAL A 41 7.03 2.55 0.73
CA VAL A 41 5.83 1.72 0.78
C VAL A 41 6.20 0.35 1.34
N VAL A 42 5.54 -0.05 2.43
CA VAL A 42 5.86 -1.28 3.14
C VAL A 42 4.60 -2.14 3.27
N LEU A 43 4.67 -3.37 2.81
CA LEU A 43 3.61 -4.36 3.02
C LEU A 43 3.90 -5.09 4.34
N PHE A 44 2.89 -5.20 5.20
CA PHE A 44 3.07 -5.90 6.47
C PHE A 44 1.85 -6.77 6.75
N GLY A 45 1.82 -7.40 7.93
CA GLY A 45 0.73 -8.28 8.30
C GLY A 45 0.88 -9.67 7.67
N SER A 46 -0.21 -10.42 7.63
CA SER A 46 -0.18 -11.81 7.20
C SER A 46 0.24 -11.97 5.74
N ARG A 47 -0.11 -11.03 4.88
CA ARG A 47 0.28 -11.09 3.47
C ARG A 47 1.79 -10.98 3.28
N ALA A 48 2.44 -10.18 4.13
CA ALA A 48 3.90 -10.04 4.07
C ALA A 48 4.59 -11.33 4.48
N ARG A 49 3.96 -12.09 5.38
CA ARG A 49 4.53 -13.36 5.86
C ARG A 49 4.24 -14.53 4.91
N GLY A 50 3.37 -14.32 3.92
CA GLY A 50 3.10 -15.33 2.92
C GLY A 50 2.16 -16.45 3.36
N GLY A 51 1.60 -16.35 4.56
CA GLY A 51 0.73 -17.39 5.09
C GLY A 51 -0.75 -17.03 5.09
N ALA A 52 -1.12 -15.96 4.39
CA ALA A 52 -2.48 -15.47 4.44
C ALA A 52 -3.42 -16.34 3.62
N GLY A 53 -4.63 -16.56 4.14
CA GLY A 53 -5.68 -17.20 3.38
C GLY A 53 -6.37 -16.22 2.45
N ALA A 54 -7.21 -16.75 1.58
CA ALA A 54 -8.02 -15.93 0.69
C ALA A 54 -8.90 -15.00 1.53
N GLY A 55 -8.99 -13.76 1.15
CA GLY A 55 -9.80 -12.78 1.85
C GLY A 55 -9.09 -12.01 2.95
N SER A 56 -7.84 -12.35 3.27
CA SER A 56 -7.07 -11.57 4.22
C SER A 56 -6.75 -10.20 3.62
N ASP A 57 -6.76 -9.17 4.48
CA ASP A 57 -6.45 -7.82 4.05
C ASP A 57 -4.98 -7.67 3.68
N TYR A 58 -4.73 -6.75 2.76
CA TYR A 58 -3.37 -6.29 2.48
C TYR A 58 -3.14 -5.07 3.36
N ASP A 59 -2.19 -5.16 4.27
CA ASP A 59 -1.86 -4.05 5.18
C ASP A 59 -0.62 -3.34 4.65
N VAL A 60 -0.78 -2.06 4.32
CA VAL A 60 0.28 -1.28 3.69
C VAL A 60 0.55 -0.03 4.50
N LEU A 61 1.80 0.20 4.81
CA LEU A 61 2.26 1.42 5.48
C LEU A 61 2.99 2.28 4.46
N VAL A 62 2.59 3.55 4.35
CA VAL A 62 3.29 4.51 3.50
C VAL A 62 3.91 5.57 4.40
N ILE A 63 5.23 5.68 4.34
CA ILE A 63 5.98 6.65 5.13
C ILE A 63 6.36 7.78 4.18
N GLU A 64 5.80 8.97 4.43
CA GLU A 64 6.04 10.14 3.58
C GLU A 64 6.90 11.17 4.31
N PRO A 65 7.67 11.99 3.59
CA PRO A 65 8.53 12.99 4.25
C PRO A 65 7.76 13.93 5.16
N ALA A 66 6.57 14.34 4.76
CA ALA A 66 5.71 15.21 5.55
C ALA A 66 4.25 14.94 5.20
N VAL A 67 3.37 15.02 6.18
CA VAL A 67 1.94 14.78 5.98
C VAL A 67 1.16 15.83 6.77
N ASP A 68 0.30 16.56 6.08
CA ASP A 68 -0.55 17.56 6.74
C ASP A 68 -1.81 16.96 7.33
N ASN A 69 -2.43 16.03 6.61
CA ASN A 69 -3.69 15.41 7.03
C ASN A 69 -3.62 13.91 6.70
N PHE A 70 -3.41 13.10 7.72
CA PHE A 70 -3.21 11.66 7.54
C PHE A 70 -4.44 10.97 6.97
N ALA A 71 -5.63 11.37 7.44
CA ALA A 71 -6.85 10.72 6.97
C ALA A 71 -7.11 11.01 5.50
N ALA A 72 -6.92 12.26 5.08
CA ALA A 72 -7.12 12.64 3.69
C ALA A 72 -6.10 11.96 2.79
N GLU A 73 -4.85 11.88 3.24
CA GLU A 73 -3.79 11.25 2.44
C GLU A 73 -4.02 9.76 2.33
N SER A 74 -4.42 9.09 3.41
CA SER A 74 -4.74 7.67 3.37
C SER A 74 -5.87 7.39 2.40
N THR A 75 -6.91 8.23 2.42
CA THR A 75 -8.04 8.07 1.51
C THR A 75 -7.60 8.27 0.06
N ARG A 76 -6.80 9.31 -0.18
CA ARG A 76 -6.31 9.59 -1.53
C ARG A 76 -5.52 8.42 -2.10
N LEU A 77 -4.60 7.87 -1.30
CA LEU A 77 -3.79 6.75 -1.74
C LEU A 77 -4.61 5.49 -1.93
N ARG A 78 -5.56 5.24 -1.02
CA ARG A 78 -6.39 4.04 -1.15
C ARG A 78 -7.25 4.09 -2.40
N GLN A 79 -7.70 5.28 -2.81
CA GLN A 79 -8.48 5.42 -4.04
C GLN A 79 -7.71 4.98 -5.29
N GLU A 80 -6.38 5.08 -5.25
CA GLU A 80 -5.55 4.60 -6.35
C GLU A 80 -5.62 3.09 -6.52
N LEU A 81 -6.15 2.38 -5.52
CA LEU A 81 -6.19 0.93 -5.49
C LEU A 81 -7.61 0.38 -5.61
N ASP A 82 -8.60 1.25 -5.73
CA ASP A 82 -10.01 0.83 -5.68
C ASP A 82 -10.37 -0.19 -6.76
N ASP A 83 -9.83 -0.02 -7.97
CA ASP A 83 -10.16 -0.90 -9.08
C ASP A 83 -9.52 -2.28 -8.95
N LEU A 84 -8.61 -2.47 -8.01
CA LEU A 84 -8.03 -3.79 -7.77
C LEU A 84 -9.02 -4.73 -7.08
N ARG A 85 -10.05 -4.17 -6.44
CA ARG A 85 -11.11 -4.93 -5.78
C ARG A 85 -10.59 -5.94 -4.77
N ARG A 86 -9.60 -5.51 -4.00
CA ARG A 86 -9.03 -6.30 -2.90
C ARG A 86 -9.17 -5.50 -1.61
N PRO A 87 -9.30 -6.16 -0.46
CA PRO A 87 -9.33 -5.45 0.81
C PRO A 87 -7.92 -4.95 1.15
N ILE A 88 -7.70 -3.67 0.95
CA ILE A 88 -6.38 -3.04 1.15
C ILE A 88 -6.53 -1.92 2.15
N ASP A 89 -5.80 -2.03 3.26
CA ASP A 89 -5.72 -0.98 4.27
C ASP A 89 -4.44 -0.19 4.06
N VAL A 90 -4.58 1.12 3.91
CA VAL A 90 -3.42 2.00 3.73
C VAL A 90 -3.31 2.89 4.96
N VAL A 91 -2.16 2.82 5.64
CA VAL A 91 -1.84 3.66 6.78
C VAL A 91 -0.71 4.59 6.36
N VAL A 92 -0.92 5.90 6.54
CA VAL A 92 0.08 6.90 6.17
C VAL A 92 0.66 7.52 7.42
N VAL A 93 1.98 7.65 7.48
CA VAL A 93 2.65 8.37 8.56
C VAL A 93 3.74 9.25 7.98
N ALA A 94 4.04 10.34 8.68
CA ALA A 94 5.17 11.19 8.34
C ALA A 94 6.47 10.51 8.82
N GLU A 95 7.56 10.82 8.16
CA GLU A 95 8.85 10.19 8.45
C GLU A 95 9.29 10.38 9.90
N ASP A 96 9.10 11.57 10.46
CA ASP A 96 9.48 11.82 11.85
C ASP A 96 8.63 11.03 12.82
N VAL A 97 7.34 10.88 12.52
CA VAL A 97 6.44 10.06 13.34
C VAL A 97 6.84 8.60 13.25
N ALA A 98 7.18 8.14 12.05
CA ALA A 98 7.61 6.77 11.84
C ALA A 98 8.86 6.44 12.66
N ARG A 99 9.83 7.35 12.68
CA ARG A 99 11.05 7.14 13.46
C ARG A 99 10.75 7.00 14.94
N ARG A 100 9.87 7.85 15.48
CA ARG A 100 9.50 7.77 16.90
C ARG A 100 8.76 6.48 17.22
N ARG A 101 7.80 6.11 16.39
CA ARG A 101 6.97 4.92 16.65
C ARG A 101 7.71 3.62 16.41
N ALA A 102 8.73 3.63 15.57
CA ALA A 102 9.54 2.44 15.34
C ALA A 102 10.24 1.99 16.61
N MET A 103 10.45 2.89 17.57
CA MET A 103 11.10 2.58 18.83
C MET A 103 10.14 2.11 19.90
N VAL A 104 8.83 2.14 19.63
CA VAL A 104 7.81 1.72 20.60
C VAL A 104 7.23 0.38 20.14
N ARG A 105 7.46 -0.67 20.95
CA ARG A 105 6.99 -2.02 20.65
C ARG A 105 5.48 -2.06 20.54
N GLY A 106 5.01 -2.79 19.53
CA GLY A 106 3.59 -3.05 19.34
C GLY A 106 2.87 -2.03 18.49
N THR A 107 3.51 -0.93 18.09
CA THR A 107 2.87 0.01 17.18
C THR A 107 2.82 -0.59 15.78
N VAL A 108 1.91 -0.06 14.94
CA VAL A 108 1.83 -0.48 13.55
C VAL A 108 3.16 -0.26 12.84
N VAL A 109 3.81 0.88 13.11
CA VAL A 109 5.10 1.19 12.49
C VAL A 109 6.16 0.18 12.90
N ASP A 110 6.23 -0.13 14.20
CA ASP A 110 7.19 -1.12 14.70
C ASP A 110 6.99 -2.47 14.00
N ARG A 111 5.74 -2.92 13.93
CA ARG A 111 5.44 -4.20 13.29
C ARG A 111 5.78 -4.19 11.81
N ALA A 112 5.42 -3.10 11.12
CA ALA A 112 5.67 -3.00 9.69
C ALA A 112 7.17 -3.02 9.37
N LEU A 113 7.97 -2.33 10.17
CA LEU A 113 9.40 -2.26 9.91
C LEU A 113 10.14 -3.54 10.28
N ARG A 114 9.64 -4.27 11.29
CA ARG A 114 10.29 -5.54 11.69
C ARG A 114 9.86 -6.72 10.83
N GLU A 115 8.58 -6.76 10.45
CA GLU A 115 8.00 -7.94 9.80
C GLU A 115 7.64 -7.68 8.35
N GLY A 116 7.64 -6.43 7.93
CA GLY A 116 7.16 -6.06 6.63
C GLY A 116 8.17 -6.23 5.52
N ARG A 117 7.68 -5.98 4.32
CA ARG A 117 8.50 -6.04 3.11
C ARG A 117 8.36 -4.73 2.37
N VAL A 118 9.49 -4.10 2.07
CA VAL A 118 9.49 -2.83 1.32
C VAL A 118 9.11 -3.13 -0.12
N LEU A 119 8.04 -2.49 -0.59
CA LEU A 119 7.59 -2.65 -1.96
C LEU A 119 8.18 -1.60 -2.88
N ALA A 120 8.43 -0.39 -2.37
CA ALA A 120 8.92 0.70 -3.20
C ALA A 120 9.51 1.82 -2.36
N HIS A 121 10.46 2.52 -2.95
CA HIS A 121 10.97 3.82 -2.51
C HIS A 121 10.75 4.79 -3.65
N THR A 122 10.34 6.00 -3.34
CA THR A 122 10.14 7.00 -4.40
C THR A 122 11.22 8.07 -4.40
#